data_687e7d2137693aea91829d08c7b2be61
#
_entry.id   687e7d2137693aea91829d08c7b2be61
#
_cell.length_a   1.000
_cell.length_b   1.000
_cell.length_c   1.000
_cell.angle_alpha   90.00
_cell.angle_beta   90.00
_cell.angle_gamma   90.00
#
_symmetry.space_group_name_H-M   'P 1'
#
loop_
_entity.id
_entity.type
_entity.pdbx_description
1 polymer ?
#
loop_
_entity_poly.entity_id
_entity_poly.type
_entity_poly.pdbx_seq_one_letter_code
_entity_poly.pdbx_strand_id
1 'polypeptide(L)'
;MSATLSLRPVMYAARDPANIITQALGGVLARFVLYGLGGAELSRLRAKHFPDAPELACDTHSVCAAVRVDEIDDVLQLLLDHRSDDSEETRWLAHAIATACLGDNHLYQDMGLTSRVLLSDLLRNHFASLYERNTGNMKWKKFFYKQLCARAEINICKAPSCKVCNDYGTCFGPE
;
A
#
# COMPACT_ATOMS: atom_id res chain seq x y z
N MET A 1 -8.66 15.07 -34.41
CA MET A 1 -7.34 14.46 -34.18
C MET A 1 -7.07 14.52 -32.69
N SER A 2 -7.43 13.47 -31.97
CA SER A 2 -7.26 13.38 -30.50
C SER A 2 -5.90 12.80 -30.21
N ALA A 3 -5.02 13.61 -29.64
CA ALA A 3 -3.72 13.16 -29.16
C ALA A 3 -3.92 12.44 -27.81
N THR A 4 -3.84 11.12 -27.87
CA THR A 4 -3.75 10.28 -26.66
C THR A 4 -2.38 10.53 -26.04
N LEU A 5 -2.33 11.32 -24.97
CA LEU A 5 -1.14 11.43 -24.12
C LEU A 5 -0.92 10.07 -23.45
N SER A 6 -0.04 9.27 -24.02
CA SER A 6 0.51 8.08 -23.35
C SER A 6 1.38 8.56 -22.21
N LEU A 7 0.84 8.58 -21.00
CA LEU A 7 1.62 8.73 -19.76
C LEU A 7 2.55 7.53 -19.67
N ARG A 8 3.79 7.66 -20.12
CA ARG A 8 4.84 6.69 -19.82
C ARG A 8 5.04 6.70 -18.30
N PRO A 9 5.01 5.56 -17.63
CA PRO A 9 5.35 5.52 -16.21
C PRO A 9 6.75 6.10 -16.04
N VAL A 10 6.87 7.14 -15.20
CA VAL A 10 8.16 7.71 -14.85
C VAL A 10 8.88 6.64 -14.03
N MET A 11 9.91 6.04 -14.62
CA MET A 11 10.79 5.12 -13.91
C MET A 11 11.61 5.95 -12.92
N TYR A 12 11.31 5.83 -11.64
CA TYR A 12 12.15 6.41 -10.60
C TYR A 12 13.46 5.62 -10.52
N ALA A 13 14.55 6.25 -10.91
CA ALA A 13 15.88 5.67 -10.71
C ALA A 13 16.15 5.60 -9.21
N ALA A 14 16.11 4.40 -8.67
CA ALA A 14 16.31 4.16 -7.25
C ALA A 14 17.80 4.28 -6.88
N ARG A 15 18.09 4.90 -5.75
CA ARG A 15 19.45 5.00 -5.19
C ARG A 15 20.02 3.61 -4.88
N ASP A 16 19.19 2.72 -4.40
CA ASP A 16 19.52 1.31 -4.16
C ASP A 16 18.36 0.43 -4.66
N PRO A 17 18.47 -0.05 -5.91
CA PRO A 17 17.41 -0.90 -6.49
C PRO A 17 17.29 -2.27 -5.82
N ALA A 18 18.29 -2.70 -5.02
CA ALA A 18 18.21 -3.92 -4.23
C ALA A 18 17.43 -3.73 -2.93
N ASN A 19 17.22 -2.48 -2.49
CA ASN A 19 16.48 -2.18 -1.28
C ASN A 19 14.96 -2.33 -1.54
N ILE A 20 14.35 -3.29 -0.85
CA ILE A 20 12.93 -3.61 -1.00
C ILE A 20 12.00 -2.43 -0.65
N ILE A 21 12.40 -1.58 0.30
CA ILE A 21 11.64 -0.37 0.66
C ILE A 21 11.64 0.59 -0.53
N THR A 22 12.80 0.81 -1.13
CA THR A 22 12.96 1.67 -2.30
C THR A 22 12.15 1.14 -3.48
N GLN A 23 12.15 -0.18 -3.72
CA GLN A 23 11.32 -0.80 -4.76
C GLN A 23 9.83 -0.56 -4.50
N ALA A 24 9.36 -0.82 -3.28
CA ALA A 24 7.95 -0.64 -2.91
C ALA A 24 7.51 0.83 -3.05
N LEU A 25 8.28 1.78 -2.51
CA LEU A 25 7.98 3.20 -2.62
C LEU A 25 7.98 3.68 -4.08
N GLY A 26 8.97 3.25 -4.88
CA GLY A 26 9.07 3.58 -6.30
C GLY A 26 7.92 3.00 -7.13
N GLY A 27 7.51 1.78 -6.84
CA GLY A 27 6.39 1.12 -7.50
C GLY A 27 5.05 1.83 -7.25
N VAL A 28 4.83 2.31 -6.03
CA VAL A 28 3.62 3.09 -5.70
C VAL A 28 3.70 4.49 -6.33
N LEU A 29 4.82 5.20 -6.19
CA LEU A 29 5.00 6.54 -6.77
C LEU A 29 4.90 6.57 -8.31
N ALA A 30 5.23 5.46 -8.97
CA ALA A 30 5.09 5.35 -10.43
C ALA A 30 3.62 5.24 -10.89
N ARG A 31 2.69 4.93 -10.00
CA ARG A 31 1.27 4.66 -10.30
C ARG A 31 0.29 5.57 -9.59
N PHE A 32 0.65 6.03 -8.40
CA PHE A 32 -0.25 6.73 -7.49
C PHE A 32 0.44 7.97 -6.91
N VAL A 33 -0.36 8.93 -6.48
CA VAL A 33 0.08 9.99 -5.57
C VAL A 33 -0.06 9.46 -4.14
N LEU A 34 1.01 9.54 -3.34
CA LEU A 34 0.96 9.06 -1.95
C LEU A 34 -0.07 9.85 -1.15
N TYR A 35 -1.10 9.15 -0.72
CA TYR A 35 -2.18 9.72 0.08
C TYR A 35 -1.69 10.13 1.47
N GLY A 36 -2.10 11.32 1.91
CA GLY A 36 -1.86 11.81 3.27
C GLY A 36 -0.42 12.18 3.60
N LEU A 37 0.54 12.04 2.67
CA LEU A 37 1.93 12.44 2.91
C LEU A 37 2.14 13.90 2.54
N GLY A 38 2.59 14.72 3.52
CA GLY A 38 2.86 16.14 3.31
C GLY A 38 4.02 16.40 2.34
N GLY A 39 4.01 17.54 1.64
CA GLY A 39 5.03 17.88 0.66
C GLY A 39 6.46 17.85 1.20
N ALA A 40 6.70 18.31 2.42
CA ALA A 40 8.01 18.24 3.07
C ALA A 40 8.48 16.79 3.32
N GLU A 41 7.57 15.90 3.71
CA GLU A 41 7.90 14.48 3.90
C GLU A 41 8.14 13.78 2.57
N LEU A 42 7.33 14.08 1.55
CA LEU A 42 7.55 13.55 0.19
C LEU A 42 8.89 14.00 -0.37
N SER A 43 9.32 15.24 -0.11
CA SER A 43 10.64 15.75 -0.51
C SER A 43 11.77 14.98 0.19
N ARG A 44 11.64 14.69 1.50
CA ARG A 44 12.63 13.87 2.24
C ARG A 44 12.69 12.43 1.70
N LEU A 45 11.53 11.81 1.47
CA LEU A 45 11.44 10.48 0.87
C LEU A 45 12.17 10.43 -0.47
N ARG A 46 11.91 11.41 -1.34
CA ARG A 46 12.56 11.50 -2.66
C ARG A 46 14.07 11.70 -2.55
N ALA A 47 14.50 12.63 -1.72
CA ALA A 47 15.93 12.88 -1.50
C ALA A 47 16.68 11.64 -0.99
N LYS A 48 16.01 10.81 -0.18
CA LYS A 48 16.60 9.60 0.38
C LYS A 48 16.66 8.43 -0.62
N HIS A 49 15.56 8.15 -1.29
CA HIS A 49 15.38 6.95 -2.11
C HIS A 49 15.55 7.21 -3.62
N PHE A 50 15.29 8.43 -4.08
CA PHE A 50 15.22 8.79 -5.50
C PHE A 50 15.89 10.15 -5.79
N PRO A 51 17.18 10.33 -5.42
CA PRO A 51 17.84 11.65 -5.51
C PRO A 51 17.93 12.19 -6.95
N ASP A 52 17.98 11.30 -7.94
CA ASP A 52 18.11 11.66 -9.35
C ASP A 52 16.76 11.71 -10.09
N ALA A 53 15.65 11.50 -9.37
CA ALA A 53 14.33 11.58 -10.00
C ALA A 53 13.97 13.03 -10.33
N PRO A 54 13.44 13.32 -11.54
CA PRO A 54 13.01 14.65 -11.89
C PRO A 54 11.92 15.11 -10.90
N GLU A 55 11.98 16.39 -10.55
CA GLU A 55 10.95 17.03 -9.72
C GLU A 55 9.64 17.02 -10.51
N LEU A 56 8.77 16.04 -10.23
CA LEU A 56 7.43 16.08 -10.79
C LEU A 56 6.69 17.22 -10.11
N ALA A 57 6.29 18.22 -10.92
CA ALA A 57 5.30 19.19 -10.49
C ALA A 57 4.08 18.39 -10.01
N CYS A 58 3.93 18.32 -8.70
CA CYS A 58 2.80 17.65 -8.07
C CYS A 58 1.60 18.57 -8.28
N ASP A 59 0.84 18.35 -9.34
CA ASP A 59 -0.52 18.85 -9.41
C ASP A 59 -1.33 18.13 -8.32
N THR A 60 -1.31 18.72 -7.14
CA THR A 60 -1.93 18.23 -5.91
C THR A 60 -3.45 18.11 -5.99
N HIS A 61 -4.05 18.35 -7.15
CA HIS A 61 -5.52 18.47 -7.30
C HIS A 61 -6.19 17.39 -8.16
N SER A 62 -5.46 16.45 -8.76
CA SER A 62 -6.02 15.75 -9.92
C SER A 62 -6.62 14.36 -9.65
N VAL A 63 -6.48 13.71 -8.51
CA VAL A 63 -6.96 12.32 -8.34
C VAL A 63 -7.74 12.06 -7.04
N CYS A 64 -7.82 13.00 -6.12
CA CYS A 64 -8.46 12.75 -4.80
C CYS A 64 -9.98 13.00 -4.74
N ALA A 65 -10.65 13.39 -5.82
CA ALA A 65 -12.03 13.91 -5.70
C ALA A 65 -13.14 12.85 -5.71
N ALA A 66 -12.85 11.55 -5.89
CA ALA A 66 -13.92 10.55 -6.02
C ALA A 66 -13.68 9.24 -5.26
N VAL A 67 -12.62 9.10 -4.46
CA VAL A 67 -12.26 7.84 -3.83
C VAL A 67 -12.46 7.94 -2.33
N ARG A 68 -13.24 7.05 -1.77
CA ARG A 68 -13.35 6.51 -0.40
C ARG A 68 -12.24 6.95 0.56
N VAL A 69 -12.14 8.28 0.78
CA VAL A 69 -11.12 8.91 1.63
C VAL A 69 -11.12 8.27 3.02
N ASP A 70 -12.31 8.03 3.57
CA ASP A 70 -12.48 7.46 4.91
C ASP A 70 -11.87 6.05 5.03
N GLU A 71 -12.02 5.21 4.00
CA GLU A 71 -11.47 3.85 4.02
C GLU A 71 -9.95 3.83 3.98
N ILE A 72 -9.32 4.78 3.25
CA ILE A 72 -7.85 4.88 3.19
C ILE A 72 -7.31 5.36 4.52
N ASP A 73 -7.96 6.35 5.14
CA ASP A 73 -7.57 6.87 6.45
C ASP A 73 -7.60 5.75 7.49
N ASP A 74 -8.61 4.89 7.45
CA ASP A 74 -8.74 3.74 8.34
C ASP A 74 -7.61 2.72 8.14
N VAL A 75 -7.27 2.40 6.88
CA VAL A 75 -6.15 1.50 6.56
C VAL A 75 -4.83 2.12 6.99
N LEU A 76 -4.62 3.40 6.72
CA LEU A 76 -3.43 4.13 7.13
C LEU A 76 -3.28 4.12 8.66
N GLN A 77 -4.36 4.43 9.39
CA GLN A 77 -4.36 4.41 10.84
C GLN A 77 -4.09 3.00 11.40
N LEU A 78 -4.68 1.97 10.79
CA LEU A 78 -4.41 0.58 11.14
C LEU A 78 -2.91 0.25 11.04
N LEU A 79 -2.25 0.66 9.95
CA LEU A 79 -0.82 0.43 9.75
C LEU A 79 0.01 1.22 10.76
N LEU A 80 -0.28 2.50 10.96
CA LEU A 80 0.43 3.35 11.91
C LEU A 80 0.32 2.85 13.35
N ASP A 81 -0.84 2.30 13.75
CA ASP A 81 -1.03 1.70 15.08
C ASP A 81 -0.21 0.42 15.30
N HIS A 82 0.12 -0.26 14.20
CA HIS A 82 0.86 -1.53 14.21
C HIS A 82 2.31 -1.41 13.72
N ARG A 83 2.83 -0.16 13.57
CA ARG A 83 4.22 0.04 13.18
C ARG A 83 5.19 -0.55 14.19
N SER A 84 6.24 -1.17 13.70
CA SER A 84 7.27 -1.80 14.56
C SER A 84 8.25 -0.78 15.15
N ASP A 85 8.39 0.38 14.50
CA ASP A 85 9.25 1.49 14.92
C ASP A 85 8.68 2.84 14.43
N ASP A 86 9.29 3.95 14.88
CA ASP A 86 8.91 5.32 14.52
C ASP A 86 9.77 5.90 13.38
N SER A 87 10.47 5.07 12.60
CA SER A 87 11.30 5.53 11.49
C SER A 87 10.47 6.21 10.39
N GLU A 88 11.09 7.13 9.67
CA GLU A 88 10.45 7.76 8.51
C GLU A 88 10.07 6.72 7.46
N GLU A 89 10.93 5.71 7.24
CA GLU A 89 10.68 4.64 6.28
C GLU A 89 9.44 3.82 6.61
N THR A 90 9.26 3.44 7.86
CA THR A 90 8.06 2.71 8.30
C THR A 90 6.81 3.56 8.11
N ARG A 91 6.86 4.87 8.40
CA ARG A 91 5.74 5.77 8.12
C ARG A 91 5.46 5.92 6.63
N TRP A 92 6.49 6.13 5.81
CA TRP A 92 6.32 6.22 4.35
C TRP A 92 5.74 4.94 3.75
N LEU A 93 6.18 3.78 4.26
CA LEU A 93 5.60 2.49 3.87
C LEU A 93 4.11 2.39 4.26
N ALA A 94 3.71 2.89 5.43
CA ALA A 94 2.29 2.91 5.81
C ALA A 94 1.46 3.71 4.79
N HIS A 95 1.89 4.91 4.41
CA HIS A 95 1.24 5.71 3.37
C HIS A 95 1.23 5.02 2.00
N ALA A 96 2.33 4.38 1.63
CA ALA A 96 2.45 3.67 0.36
C ALA A 96 1.50 2.43 0.32
N ILE A 97 1.46 1.64 1.38
CA ILE A 97 0.57 0.46 1.48
C ILE A 97 -0.89 0.89 1.45
N ALA A 98 -1.27 1.91 2.24
CA ALA A 98 -2.64 2.43 2.25
C ALA A 98 -3.04 2.93 0.86
N THR A 99 -2.18 3.68 0.19
CA THR A 99 -2.41 4.17 -1.18
C THR A 99 -2.55 3.01 -2.18
N ALA A 100 -1.68 2.00 -2.11
CA ALA A 100 -1.73 0.83 -3.00
C ALA A 100 -2.99 -0.03 -2.78
N CYS A 101 -3.64 0.06 -1.61
CA CYS A 101 -4.93 -0.60 -1.39
C CYS A 101 -6.05 -0.09 -2.29
N LEU A 102 -5.91 1.10 -2.87
CA LEU A 102 -6.85 1.67 -3.86
C LEU A 102 -6.77 1.00 -5.24
N GLY A 103 -5.67 0.35 -5.56
CA GLY A 103 -5.49 -0.32 -6.85
C GLY A 103 -6.35 -1.56 -6.99
N ASP A 104 -6.54 -2.01 -8.23
CA ASP A 104 -7.41 -3.14 -8.58
C ASP A 104 -6.70 -4.50 -8.56
N ASN A 105 -5.36 -4.50 -8.43
CA ASN A 105 -4.56 -5.72 -8.44
C ASN A 105 -4.28 -6.24 -7.02
N HIS A 106 -3.50 -7.32 -6.91
CA HIS A 106 -2.97 -7.74 -5.61
C HIS A 106 -2.04 -6.68 -5.03
N LEU A 107 -2.01 -6.55 -3.71
CA LEU A 107 -1.29 -5.45 -3.05
C LEU A 107 0.20 -5.40 -3.46
N TYR A 108 0.88 -6.56 -3.54
CA TYR A 108 2.28 -6.58 -3.95
C TYR A 108 2.49 -6.04 -5.39
N GLN A 109 1.54 -6.32 -6.30
CA GLN A 109 1.57 -5.83 -7.68
C GLN A 109 1.36 -4.31 -7.73
N ASP A 110 0.39 -3.79 -6.96
CA ASP A 110 0.13 -2.36 -6.89
C ASP A 110 1.28 -1.60 -6.23
N MET A 111 2.05 -2.26 -5.36
CA MET A 111 3.31 -1.75 -4.82
C MET A 111 4.52 -1.95 -5.74
N GLY A 112 4.36 -2.53 -6.93
CA GLY A 112 5.45 -2.77 -7.87
C GLY A 112 6.45 -3.83 -7.42
N LEU A 113 6.10 -4.67 -6.46
CA LEU A 113 6.92 -5.78 -5.99
C LEU A 113 6.74 -7.01 -6.90
N THR A 114 7.78 -7.81 -7.04
CA THR A 114 7.78 -8.98 -7.92
C THR A 114 7.08 -10.19 -7.32
N SER A 115 6.86 -10.20 -6.00
CA SER A 115 6.20 -11.32 -5.33
C SER A 115 5.51 -10.91 -4.03
N ARG A 116 4.51 -11.69 -3.64
CA ARG A 116 3.86 -11.59 -2.33
C ARG A 116 4.83 -11.82 -1.16
N VAL A 117 5.86 -12.64 -1.36
CA VAL A 117 6.86 -12.94 -0.32
C VAL A 117 7.56 -11.66 0.10
N LEU A 118 7.99 -10.82 -0.85
CA LEU A 118 8.63 -9.53 -0.58
C LEU A 118 7.73 -8.59 0.20
N LEU A 119 6.44 -8.53 -0.15
CA LEU A 119 5.47 -7.76 0.63
C LEU A 119 5.32 -8.30 2.05
N SER A 120 5.26 -9.61 2.20
CA SER A 120 5.16 -10.26 3.52
C SER A 120 6.38 -9.99 4.39
N ASP A 121 7.58 -9.93 3.81
CA ASP A 121 8.81 -9.55 4.51
C ASP A 121 8.80 -8.07 4.94
N LEU A 122 8.32 -7.16 4.10
CA LEU A 122 8.10 -5.77 4.49
C LEU A 122 7.16 -5.66 5.68
N LEU A 123 6.02 -6.35 5.62
CA LEU A 123 5.02 -6.32 6.69
C LEU A 123 5.57 -6.95 7.99
N ARG A 124 6.32 -8.03 7.89
CA ARG A 124 6.97 -8.67 9.04
C ARG A 124 7.95 -7.72 9.74
N ASN A 125 8.73 -6.97 8.97
CA ASN A 125 9.78 -6.11 9.52
C ASN A 125 9.23 -4.79 10.05
N HIS A 126 8.27 -4.19 9.37
CA HIS A 126 7.79 -2.83 9.67
C HIS A 126 6.44 -2.80 10.40
N PHE A 127 5.66 -3.89 10.35
CA PHE A 127 4.33 -4.00 10.94
C PHE A 127 4.13 -5.38 11.57
N ALA A 128 5.08 -5.82 12.39
CA ALA A 128 5.18 -7.18 12.91
C ALA A 128 3.89 -7.65 13.60
N SER A 129 3.33 -6.84 14.48
CA SER A 129 2.11 -7.18 15.22
C SER A 129 0.88 -7.37 14.32
N LEU A 130 0.83 -6.66 13.18
CA LEU A 130 -0.22 -6.83 12.18
C LEU A 130 0.04 -8.07 11.32
N TYR A 131 1.30 -8.30 10.94
CA TYR A 131 1.72 -9.48 10.19
C TYR A 131 1.36 -10.77 10.92
N GLU A 132 1.65 -10.85 12.23
CA GLU A 132 1.40 -12.02 13.08
C GLU A 132 -0.09 -12.37 13.20
N ARG A 133 -0.98 -11.40 13.05
CA ARG A 133 -2.44 -11.63 13.06
C ARG A 133 -2.95 -12.36 11.81
N ASN A 134 -2.20 -12.33 10.71
CA ASN A 134 -2.60 -13.00 9.47
C ASN A 134 -2.21 -14.49 9.45
N THR A 135 -2.55 -15.23 10.49
CA THR A 135 -2.22 -16.65 10.68
C THR A 135 -2.75 -17.57 9.59
N GLY A 136 -3.87 -17.19 8.97
CA GLY A 136 -4.49 -17.95 7.87
C GLY A 136 -3.95 -17.61 6.49
N ASN A 137 -2.92 -16.75 6.40
CA ASN A 137 -2.33 -16.30 5.13
C ASN A 137 -3.37 -15.70 4.16
N MET A 138 -4.33 -14.95 4.69
CA MET A 138 -5.32 -14.23 3.89
C MET A 138 -4.64 -13.21 2.97
N LYS A 139 -5.19 -12.96 1.78
CA LYS A 139 -4.72 -11.91 0.88
C LYS A 139 -4.70 -10.56 1.59
N TRP A 140 -3.61 -9.81 1.48
CA TRP A 140 -3.34 -8.67 2.36
C TRP A 140 -4.40 -7.58 2.33
N LYS A 141 -4.91 -7.18 1.16
CA LYS A 141 -6.02 -6.20 1.09
C LYS A 141 -7.25 -6.70 1.85
N LYS A 142 -7.65 -7.95 1.61
CA LYS A 142 -8.79 -8.57 2.33
C LYS A 142 -8.55 -8.65 3.83
N PHE A 143 -7.32 -8.95 4.24
CA PHE A 143 -6.95 -9.02 5.64
C PHE A 143 -7.07 -7.65 6.33
N PHE A 144 -6.58 -6.58 5.73
CA PHE A 144 -6.69 -5.23 6.30
C PHE A 144 -8.16 -4.83 6.49
N TYR A 145 -8.99 -5.00 5.48
CA TYR A 145 -10.42 -4.72 5.61
C TYR A 145 -11.10 -5.58 6.69
N LYS A 146 -10.70 -6.84 6.84
CA LYS A 146 -11.19 -7.69 7.92
C LYS A 146 -10.79 -7.16 9.30
N GLN A 147 -9.57 -6.64 9.46
CA GLN A 147 -9.13 -6.02 10.71
C GLN A 147 -9.96 -4.75 11.02
N LEU A 148 -10.24 -3.93 10.02
CA LEU A 148 -11.07 -2.74 10.17
C LEU A 148 -12.52 -3.10 10.58
N CYS A 149 -13.12 -4.08 9.93
CA CYS A 149 -14.43 -4.59 10.30
C CYS A 149 -14.48 -5.09 11.74
N ALA A 150 -13.43 -5.80 12.18
CA ALA A 150 -13.33 -6.27 13.56
C ALA A 150 -13.22 -5.12 14.57
N ARG A 151 -12.50 -4.03 14.23
CA ARG A 151 -12.42 -2.83 15.07
C ARG A 151 -13.75 -2.09 15.21
N ALA A 152 -14.50 -2.02 14.11
CA ALA A 152 -15.81 -1.35 14.07
C ALA A 152 -16.95 -2.22 14.61
N GLU A 153 -16.66 -3.44 15.10
CA GLU A 153 -17.67 -4.44 15.50
C GLU A 153 -18.70 -4.75 14.40
N ILE A 154 -18.34 -4.49 13.13
CA ILE A 154 -19.17 -4.72 11.96
C ILE A 154 -18.76 -6.03 11.32
N ASN A 155 -19.67 -6.98 11.22
CA ASN A 155 -19.43 -8.23 10.49
C ASN A 155 -19.94 -8.10 9.05
N ILE A 156 -19.11 -7.62 8.13
CA ILE A 156 -19.44 -7.48 6.70
C ILE A 156 -19.34 -8.84 5.97
N CYS A 157 -18.65 -9.83 6.56
CA CYS A 157 -18.55 -11.16 6.00
C CYS A 157 -19.93 -11.86 5.99
N LYS A 158 -20.34 -12.34 4.82
CA LYS A 158 -21.61 -13.08 4.63
C LYS A 158 -21.64 -14.44 5.34
N ALA A 159 -20.48 -14.97 5.72
CA ALA A 159 -20.36 -16.27 6.37
C ALA A 159 -20.00 -16.12 7.86
N PRO A 160 -20.56 -16.97 8.74
CA PRO A 160 -20.28 -16.93 10.17
C PRO A 160 -18.83 -17.29 10.52
N SER A 161 -18.16 -18.03 9.64
CA SER A 161 -16.70 -18.30 9.74
C SER A 161 -16.10 -18.55 8.37
N CYS A 162 -14.79 -18.34 8.24
CA CYS A 162 -14.07 -18.62 6.99
C CYS A 162 -14.12 -20.10 6.60
N LYS A 163 -14.28 -21.00 7.55
CA LYS A 163 -14.32 -22.46 7.31
C LYS A 163 -15.53 -22.92 6.50
N VAL A 164 -16.63 -22.19 6.58
CA VAL A 164 -17.88 -22.51 5.88
C VAL A 164 -18.23 -21.51 4.78
N CYS A 165 -17.25 -20.69 4.40
CA CYS A 165 -17.44 -19.64 3.41
C CYS A 165 -17.25 -20.18 1.98
N ASN A 166 -18.25 -20.02 1.12
CA ASN A 166 -18.16 -20.39 -0.30
C ASN A 166 -17.12 -19.57 -1.07
N ASP A 167 -16.81 -18.35 -0.60
CA ASP A 167 -15.83 -17.45 -1.19
C ASP A 167 -14.43 -17.59 -0.58
N TYR A 168 -14.16 -18.71 0.12
CA TYR A 168 -12.87 -18.95 0.78
C TYR A 168 -11.69 -18.75 -0.17
N GLY A 169 -11.77 -19.29 -1.39
CA GLY A 169 -10.73 -19.15 -2.41
C GLY A 169 -10.46 -17.70 -2.83
N THR A 170 -11.46 -16.81 -2.75
CA THR A 170 -11.28 -15.39 -3.02
C THR A 170 -10.42 -14.68 -1.98
N CYS A 171 -10.47 -15.15 -0.72
CA CYS A 171 -9.70 -14.57 0.39
C CYS A 171 -8.34 -15.23 0.60
N PHE A 172 -8.25 -16.54 0.39
CA PHE A 172 -7.09 -17.38 0.75
C PHE A 172 -6.49 -18.13 -0.44
N GLY A 173 -7.10 -18.08 -1.61
CA GLY A 173 -6.56 -18.71 -2.81
C GLY A 173 -5.23 -18.12 -3.28
N PRO A 174 -4.57 -18.72 -4.26
CA PRO A 174 -3.33 -18.23 -4.81
C PRO A 174 -3.50 -16.80 -5.37
N GLU A 175 -2.44 -16.05 -5.30
CA GLU A 175 -2.28 -14.71 -5.87
C GLU A 175 -1.44 -14.76 -7.14
#